data_975c0b973976846c7bf2f3669a44bbd8
#
_entry.id   975c0b973976846c7bf2f3669a44bbd8
#
_cell.length_a   1.000
_cell.length_b   1.000
_cell.length_c   1.000
_cell.angle_alpha   90.00
_cell.angle_beta   90.00
_cell.angle_gamma   90.00
#
_symmetry.space_group_name_H-M   'P 1'
#
loop_
_entity.id
_entity.type
_entity.pdbx_description
1 polymer ?
#
loop_
_entity_poly.entity_id
_entity_poly.type
_entity_poly.pdbx_seq_one_letter_code
_entity_poly.pdbx_strand_id
1 'polypeptide(L)'
;NKLDACSTRAFITGTKKVTPSKSFYLPKKIVMRIKNPFIHGTLLIKKSILEKVGNYDESFYYSQDYKLMKDLMVNKYKVKILKQPLYYLNMKGNISVNNKIEQQYYADCVRNNQIPNDLPLS
;
A
#
# COMPACT_ATOMS: atom_id res chain seq x y z
N ASN A 1 16.92 -14.82 -5.46
CA ASN A 1 15.78 -14.01 -5.23
C ASN A 1 16.08 -12.54 -5.29
N LYS A 2 15.89 -11.99 -6.46
CA LYS A 2 16.25 -10.61 -6.77
C LYS A 2 15.00 -9.73 -6.72
N LEU A 3 14.37 -9.67 -5.53
CA LEU A 3 13.26 -8.77 -5.32
C LEU A 3 13.76 -7.38 -4.96
N ASP A 4 13.09 -6.37 -5.46
CA ASP A 4 13.36 -4.98 -5.10
C ASP A 4 12.64 -4.60 -3.82
N ALA A 5 11.47 -5.17 -3.60
CA ALA A 5 10.69 -4.99 -2.39
C ALA A 5 9.82 -6.21 -2.16
N CYS A 6 9.43 -6.43 -0.92
CA CYS A 6 8.46 -7.46 -0.60
C CYS A 6 7.65 -7.05 0.64
N SER A 7 6.47 -7.62 0.75
CA SER A 7 5.65 -7.53 1.94
C SER A 7 5.13 -8.92 2.28
N THR A 8 4.42 -9.05 3.36
CA THR A 8 3.82 -10.33 3.75
C THR A 8 2.33 -10.16 4.00
N ARG A 9 1.64 -11.30 4.07
CA ARG A 9 0.27 -11.30 4.55
C ARG A 9 0.27 -11.07 6.05
N ALA A 10 -0.87 -10.76 6.61
CA ALA A 10 -1.00 -10.49 8.03
C ALA A 10 -2.25 -11.16 8.59
N PHE A 11 -2.22 -11.51 9.88
CA PHE A 11 -3.42 -11.88 10.61
C PHE A 11 -4.14 -10.63 11.07
N ILE A 12 -5.46 -10.64 10.98
CA ILE A 12 -6.28 -9.59 11.58
C ILE A 12 -6.41 -9.92 13.07
N THR A 13 -5.94 -9.04 13.93
CA THR A 13 -5.91 -9.26 15.38
C THR A 13 -7.30 -9.63 15.90
N GLY A 14 -7.35 -10.66 16.73
CA GLY A 14 -8.60 -11.14 17.31
C GLY A 14 -9.40 -12.06 16.41
N THR A 15 -8.88 -12.41 15.25
CA THR A 15 -9.53 -13.34 14.32
C THR A 15 -8.52 -14.33 13.79
N LYS A 16 -9.03 -15.35 13.09
CA LYS A 16 -8.17 -16.29 12.35
C LYS A 16 -8.03 -15.88 10.88
N LYS A 17 -8.52 -14.70 10.53
CA LYS A 17 -8.51 -14.25 9.14
C LYS A 17 -7.15 -13.70 8.75
N VAL A 18 -6.76 -13.97 7.52
CA VAL A 18 -5.52 -13.50 6.92
C VAL A 18 -5.83 -12.51 5.81
N THR A 19 -5.11 -11.41 5.76
CA THR A 19 -5.28 -10.39 4.73
C THR A 19 -3.95 -10.16 3.98
N PRO A 20 -3.93 -9.88 2.68
CA PRO A 20 -5.05 -10.04 1.77
C PRO A 20 -5.44 -11.51 1.62
N SER A 21 -6.72 -11.77 1.42
CA SER A 21 -7.24 -13.13 1.31
C SER A 21 -7.31 -13.54 -0.16
N LYS A 22 -8.48 -13.39 -0.78
CA LYS A 22 -8.67 -13.82 -2.19
C LYS A 22 -7.83 -13.01 -3.16
N SER A 23 -7.66 -11.70 -2.91
CA SER A 23 -6.88 -10.84 -3.78
C SER A 23 -5.39 -11.21 -3.81
N PHE A 24 -4.91 -11.96 -2.82
CA PHE A 24 -3.53 -12.45 -2.84
C PHE A 24 -3.23 -13.30 -4.08
N TYR A 25 -4.22 -14.04 -4.57
CA TYR A 25 -4.06 -14.94 -5.71
C TYR A 25 -4.28 -14.26 -7.06
N LEU A 26 -4.65 -12.98 -7.07
CA LEU A 26 -4.83 -12.22 -8.30
C LEU A 26 -3.55 -11.47 -8.69
N PRO A 27 -3.36 -11.18 -10.00
CA PRO A 27 -2.22 -10.36 -10.41
C PRO A 27 -2.21 -9.02 -9.69
N LYS A 28 -1.06 -8.63 -9.17
CA LYS A 28 -0.95 -7.42 -8.36
C LYS A 28 -1.31 -6.16 -9.15
N LYS A 29 -1.00 -6.12 -10.43
CA LYS A 29 -1.36 -4.98 -11.29
C LYS A 29 -2.86 -4.76 -11.35
N ILE A 30 -3.64 -5.84 -11.33
CA ILE A 30 -5.11 -5.74 -11.35
C ILE A 30 -5.62 -5.26 -9.99
N VAL A 31 -5.11 -5.82 -8.90
CA VAL A 31 -5.53 -5.44 -7.56
C VAL A 31 -5.19 -3.98 -7.29
N MET A 32 -4.04 -3.51 -7.75
CA MET A 32 -3.59 -2.13 -7.53
C MET A 32 -4.50 -1.09 -8.19
N ARG A 33 -5.29 -1.50 -9.18
CA ARG A 33 -6.28 -0.61 -9.80
C ARG A 33 -7.45 -0.31 -8.88
N ILE A 34 -7.64 -1.13 -7.85
CA ILE A 34 -8.78 -1.04 -6.94
C ILE A 34 -8.33 -0.62 -5.55
N LYS A 35 -7.27 -1.24 -5.05
CA LYS A 35 -6.78 -1.03 -3.69
C LYS A 35 -5.31 -1.39 -3.58
N ASN A 36 -4.69 -0.99 -2.48
CA ASN A 36 -3.33 -1.39 -2.17
C ASN A 36 -3.36 -2.75 -1.45
N PRO A 37 -2.87 -3.84 -2.07
CA PRO A 37 -2.83 -5.14 -1.42
C PRO A 37 -1.63 -5.31 -0.49
N PHE A 38 -0.69 -4.36 -0.50
CA PHE A 38 0.54 -4.45 0.29
C PHE A 38 0.30 -3.84 1.66
N ILE A 39 0.67 -4.59 2.70
CA ILE A 39 0.53 -4.12 4.08
C ILE A 39 1.81 -3.39 4.45
N HIS A 40 1.71 -2.07 4.64
CA HIS A 40 2.87 -1.21 4.85
C HIS A 40 3.74 -1.65 6.03
N GLY A 41 3.14 -2.11 7.11
CA GLY A 41 3.88 -2.58 8.29
C GLY A 41 4.76 -3.80 8.03
N THR A 42 4.55 -4.49 6.90
CA THR A 42 5.36 -5.67 6.53
C THR A 42 6.34 -5.37 5.40
N LEU A 43 6.39 -4.14 4.92
CA LEU A 43 7.19 -3.80 3.75
C LEU A 43 8.68 -3.83 4.04
N LEU A 44 9.40 -4.55 3.19
CA LEU A 44 10.85 -4.54 3.14
C LEU A 44 11.26 -4.11 1.74
N ILE A 45 12.00 -3.01 1.63
CA ILE A 45 12.39 -2.43 0.35
C ILE A 45 13.88 -2.05 0.37
N LYS A 46 14.54 -2.25 -0.75
CA LYS A 46 15.92 -1.79 -0.89
C LYS A 46 15.98 -0.28 -0.83
N LYS A 47 16.86 0.27 -0.01
CA LYS A 47 17.02 1.71 0.15
C LYS A 47 17.29 2.41 -1.18
N SER A 48 18.15 1.82 -2.02
CA SER A 48 18.48 2.38 -3.33
C SER A 48 17.26 2.48 -4.25
N ILE A 49 16.35 1.51 -4.15
CA ILE A 49 15.12 1.53 -4.95
C ILE A 49 14.17 2.60 -4.43
N LEU A 50 14.04 2.70 -3.13
CA LEU A 50 13.19 3.74 -2.52
C LEU A 50 13.66 5.14 -2.96
N GLU A 51 14.96 5.37 -2.96
CA GLU A 51 15.53 6.63 -3.40
C GLU A 51 15.29 6.89 -4.89
N LYS A 52 15.40 5.85 -5.72
CA LYS A 52 15.18 5.98 -7.17
C LYS A 52 13.77 6.39 -7.54
N VAL A 53 12.77 5.97 -6.77
CA VAL A 53 11.39 6.37 -7.04
C VAL A 53 11.01 7.68 -6.34
N GLY A 54 11.95 8.33 -5.66
CA GLY A 54 11.73 9.63 -5.05
C GLY A 54 11.23 9.56 -3.62
N ASN A 55 11.40 8.42 -2.95
CA ASN A 55 10.93 8.21 -1.58
C ASN A 55 9.41 8.28 -1.52
N TYR A 56 8.86 8.56 -0.34
CA TYR A 56 7.41 8.76 -0.18
C TYR A 56 7.04 10.13 -0.75
N ASP A 57 5.94 10.17 -1.48
CA ASP A 57 5.45 11.42 -2.09
C ASP A 57 4.74 12.24 -1.02
N GLU A 58 5.35 13.34 -0.60
CA GLU A 58 4.83 14.19 0.47
C GLU A 58 3.55 14.92 0.08
N SER A 59 3.24 15.03 -1.21
CA SER A 59 1.97 15.62 -1.64
C SER A 59 0.79 14.71 -1.31
N PHE A 60 1.04 13.43 -0.99
CA PHE A 60 0.02 12.50 -0.55
C PHE A 60 -0.02 12.47 0.97
N TYR A 61 -0.89 13.29 1.55
CA TYR A 61 -1.08 13.31 3.00
C TYR A 61 -1.56 11.94 3.53
N TYR A 62 -2.44 11.30 2.75
CA TYR A 62 -2.85 9.91 2.98
C TYR A 62 -2.44 9.07 1.78
N SER A 63 -2.42 7.75 1.96
CA SER A 63 -2.11 6.80 0.89
C SER A 63 -0.70 6.93 0.33
N GLN A 64 0.26 7.40 1.12
CA GLN A 64 1.66 7.48 0.71
C GLN A 64 2.21 6.09 0.36
N ASP A 65 1.84 5.09 1.13
CA ASP A 65 2.25 3.70 0.88
C ASP A 65 1.68 3.18 -0.43
N TYR A 66 0.41 3.48 -0.71
CA TYR A 66 -0.25 3.08 -1.95
C TYR A 66 0.46 3.74 -3.14
N LYS A 67 0.75 5.03 -3.04
CA LYS A 67 1.46 5.77 -4.08
C LYS A 67 2.84 5.18 -4.32
N LEU A 68 3.58 4.88 -3.26
CA LEU A 68 4.90 4.26 -3.36
C LEU A 68 4.84 2.93 -4.09
N MET A 69 3.91 2.05 -3.70
CA MET A 69 3.80 0.73 -4.30
C MET A 69 3.41 0.84 -5.78
N LYS A 70 2.53 1.77 -6.11
CA LYS A 70 2.18 2.01 -7.50
C LYS A 70 3.37 2.48 -8.33
N ASP A 71 4.16 3.41 -7.80
CA ASP A 71 5.35 3.90 -8.48
C ASP A 71 6.35 2.78 -8.71
N LEU A 72 6.53 1.89 -7.74
CA LEU A 72 7.40 0.72 -7.92
C LEU A 72 6.90 -0.16 -9.05
N MET A 73 5.61 -0.43 -9.12
CA MET A 73 5.05 -1.31 -10.14
C MET A 73 5.06 -0.65 -11.53
N VAL A 74 4.78 0.64 -11.61
CA VAL A 74 4.84 1.37 -12.89
C VAL A 74 6.26 1.36 -13.46
N ASN A 75 7.26 1.47 -12.59
CA ASN A 75 8.66 1.43 -12.99
C ASN A 75 9.21 0.01 -13.13
N LYS A 76 8.33 -0.98 -13.05
CA LYS A 76 8.63 -2.40 -13.30
C LYS A 76 9.64 -3.00 -12.32
N TYR A 77 9.73 -2.47 -11.11
CA TYR A 77 10.49 -3.11 -10.05
C TYR A 77 9.80 -4.38 -9.58
N LYS A 78 10.59 -5.34 -9.12
CA LYS A 78 10.06 -6.63 -8.69
C LYS A 78 9.56 -6.55 -7.26
N VAL A 79 8.25 -6.59 -7.09
CA VAL A 79 7.58 -6.51 -5.79
C VAL A 79 6.72 -7.76 -5.61
N LYS A 80 6.79 -8.35 -4.43
CA LYS A 80 6.06 -9.58 -4.13
C LYS A 80 5.44 -9.52 -2.74
N ILE A 81 4.31 -10.19 -2.58
CA ILE A 81 3.70 -10.44 -1.28
C ILE A 81 3.96 -11.89 -0.91
N LEU A 82 4.64 -12.11 0.19
CA LEU A 82 4.90 -13.47 0.69
C LEU A 82 3.62 -14.03 1.29
N LYS A 83 3.37 -15.31 1.05
CA LYS A 83 2.16 -15.99 1.49
C LYS A 83 2.03 -16.06 3.01
N GLN A 84 3.15 -16.21 3.70
CA GLN A 84 3.14 -16.38 5.15
C GLN A 84 2.65 -15.10 5.84
N PRO A 85 1.68 -15.22 6.76
CA PRO A 85 1.26 -14.08 7.56
C PRO A 85 2.25 -13.86 8.71
N LEU A 86 3.14 -12.91 8.55
CA LEU A 86 4.21 -12.64 9.51
C LEU A 86 3.95 -11.38 10.35
N TYR A 87 2.72 -10.87 10.35
CA TYR A 87 2.38 -9.62 11.00
C TYR A 87 0.98 -9.69 11.56
N TYR A 88 0.74 -9.00 12.67
CA TYR A 88 -0.60 -8.87 13.25
C TYR A 88 -1.10 -7.45 12.98
N LEU A 89 -2.21 -7.34 12.27
CA LEU A 89 -2.80 -6.06 11.91
C LEU A 89 -3.99 -5.75 12.80
N ASN A 90 -3.89 -4.67 13.55
CA ASN A 90 -4.98 -4.22 14.41
C ASN A 90 -5.83 -3.22 13.64
N MET A 91 -7.09 -3.59 13.40
CA MET A 91 -8.02 -2.75 12.65
C MET A 91 -8.79 -1.77 13.53
N LYS A 92 -8.72 -1.91 14.86
CA LYS A 92 -9.46 -1.04 15.79
C LYS A 92 -8.67 0.21 16.12
N GLY A 93 -9.36 1.37 16.16
CA GLY A 93 -8.75 2.64 16.54
C GLY A 93 -7.76 3.20 15.55
N ASN A 94 -7.80 2.70 14.33
CA ASN A 94 -6.92 3.15 13.27
C ASN A 94 -7.34 4.54 12.77
N ILE A 95 -6.37 5.42 12.52
CA ILE A 95 -6.62 6.75 11.95
C ILE A 95 -7.49 6.66 10.70
N SER A 96 -7.32 5.60 9.92
CA SER A 96 -8.06 5.40 8.68
C SER A 96 -9.57 5.33 8.87
N VAL A 97 -10.05 5.03 10.07
CA VAL A 97 -11.49 4.99 10.34
C VAL A 97 -12.09 6.40 10.43
N ASN A 98 -11.30 7.39 10.87
CA ASN A 98 -11.78 8.73 11.18
C ASN A 98 -11.69 9.73 10.01
N ASN A 99 -10.95 9.40 8.95
CA ASN A 99 -10.68 10.33 7.86
C ASN A 99 -10.96 9.70 6.49
N LYS A 100 -12.10 9.01 6.38
CA LYS A 100 -12.42 8.22 5.19
C LYS A 100 -12.50 9.05 3.90
N ILE A 101 -13.05 10.26 3.97
CA ILE A 101 -13.25 11.08 2.78
C ILE A 101 -11.91 11.52 2.21
N GLU A 102 -11.04 12.03 3.06
CA GLU A 102 -9.70 12.47 2.65
C GLU A 102 -8.88 11.27 2.13
N GLN A 103 -8.93 10.15 2.83
CA GLN A 103 -8.22 8.96 2.40
C GLN A 103 -8.72 8.46 1.05
N GLN A 104 -10.03 8.49 0.84
CA GLN A 104 -10.61 8.09 -0.43
C GLN A 104 -10.13 8.99 -1.57
N TYR A 105 -10.08 10.30 -1.32
CA TYR A 105 -9.58 11.25 -2.31
C TYR A 105 -8.14 10.93 -2.72
N TYR A 106 -7.25 10.73 -1.74
CA TYR A 106 -5.84 10.45 -2.04
C TYR A 106 -5.68 9.09 -2.71
N ALA A 107 -6.46 8.09 -2.31
CA ALA A 107 -6.43 6.79 -2.96
C ALA A 107 -6.92 6.90 -4.41
N ASP A 108 -7.94 7.71 -4.68
CA ASP A 108 -8.41 7.96 -6.04
C ASP A 108 -7.34 8.64 -6.88
N CYS A 109 -6.57 9.56 -6.30
CA CYS A 109 -5.45 10.19 -7.00
C CYS A 109 -4.41 9.15 -7.43
N VAL A 110 -4.12 8.19 -6.55
CA VAL A 110 -3.19 7.11 -6.89
C VAL A 110 -3.74 6.29 -8.05
N ARG A 111 -5.00 5.88 -7.96
CA ARG A 111 -5.62 5.04 -8.98
C ARG A 111 -5.71 5.73 -10.34
N ASN A 112 -5.91 7.05 -10.35
CA ASN A 112 -6.13 7.83 -11.56
C ASN A 112 -4.90 8.58 -12.03
N ASN A 113 -3.73 8.35 -11.44
CA ASN A 113 -2.48 9.04 -11.79
C ASN A 113 -2.60 10.55 -11.67
N GLN A 114 -3.31 11.03 -10.66
CA GLN A 114 -3.50 12.45 -10.41
C GLN A 114 -2.62 12.94 -9.28
N ILE A 115 -2.21 14.21 -9.37
CA ILE A 115 -1.50 14.87 -8.28
C ILE A 115 -2.55 15.46 -7.35
N PRO A 116 -2.48 15.19 -6.03
CA PRO A 116 -3.46 15.76 -5.11
C PRO A 116 -3.39 17.29 -5.09
N ASN A 117 -4.56 17.91 -5.11
CA ASN A 117 -4.66 19.33 -4.85
C ASN A 117 -4.72 19.56 -3.35
N ASP A 118 -4.31 20.76 -2.92
CA ASP A 118 -4.45 21.13 -1.53
C ASP A 118 -5.93 21.18 -1.18
N LEU A 119 -6.39 20.15 -0.46
CA LEU A 119 -7.74 20.18 0.07
C LEU A 119 -7.75 21.08 1.31
N PRO A 120 -8.72 21.99 1.40
CA PRO A 120 -8.89 22.71 2.65
C PRO A 120 -9.25 21.67 3.72
N LEU A 121 -8.31 21.45 4.61
CA LEU A 121 -8.53 20.57 5.76
C LEU A 121 -9.43 21.34 6.74
N SER A 122 -10.69 21.25 6.49
CA SER A 122 -11.66 21.86 7.40
C SER A 122 -12.24 20.79 8.32
#